data_ae18ab69a9887f5e700ed8ae40f52ad4
#
_entry.id   ae18ab69a9887f5e700ed8ae40f52ad4
#
_cell.length_a   1.000
_cell.length_b   1.000
_cell.length_c   1.000
_cell.angle_alpha   90.00
_cell.angle_beta   90.00
_cell.angle_gamma   90.00
#
_symmetry.space_group_name_H-M   'P 1'
#
loop_
_entity.id
_entity.type
_entity.pdbx_description
1 polymer ?
#
loop_
_entity_poly.entity_id
_entity_poly.type
_entity_poly.pdbx_seq_one_letter_code
_entity_poly.pdbx_strand_id
1 'polypeptide(L)'
;MTDAAAAPQRSVTDLPKAHLHLHFTGSMRVGTVRDLATKHDFRLPSSLTTDWPPRFETADARGWFRFQRLYDAARACVRGEADMRRIVREAALDDGAEGSRWLEIQVDPTSYAPFVGGITPALEIVLDEARAVSA
;
A
#
# COMPACT_ATOMS: atom_id res chain seq x y z
N MET A 1 30.14 -24.03 -38.63
CA MET A 1 29.80 -23.69 -37.24
C MET A 1 29.04 -22.39 -37.28
N THR A 2 27.71 -22.45 -37.23
CA THR A 2 26.84 -21.27 -37.23
C THR A 2 26.76 -20.77 -35.81
N ASP A 3 27.32 -19.57 -35.60
CA ASP A 3 27.21 -18.82 -34.35
C ASP A 3 25.74 -18.45 -34.17
N ALA A 4 25.08 -19.13 -33.25
CA ALA A 4 23.70 -18.80 -32.88
C ALA A 4 23.74 -17.50 -32.09
N ALA A 5 23.43 -16.38 -32.76
CA ALA A 5 23.31 -15.08 -32.12
C ALA A 5 22.38 -15.21 -30.92
N ALA A 6 22.89 -14.97 -29.72
CA ALA A 6 22.11 -15.00 -28.49
C ALA A 6 20.96 -14.00 -28.62
N ALA A 7 19.74 -14.46 -28.38
CA ALA A 7 18.58 -13.58 -28.39
C ALA A 7 18.78 -12.41 -27.41
N PRO A 8 18.40 -11.18 -27.74
CA PRO A 8 18.58 -10.03 -26.88
C PRO A 8 17.88 -10.27 -25.56
N GLN A 9 18.63 -10.24 -24.45
CA GLN A 9 18.09 -10.37 -23.10
C GLN A 9 17.27 -9.12 -22.80
N ARG A 10 15.96 -9.29 -22.56
CA ARG A 10 15.10 -8.20 -22.08
C ARG A 10 15.42 -7.93 -20.61
N SER A 11 15.57 -6.64 -20.26
CA SER A 11 15.68 -6.26 -18.87
C SER A 11 14.38 -6.63 -18.12
N VAL A 12 14.50 -7.18 -16.92
CA VAL A 12 13.34 -7.46 -16.06
C VAL A 12 12.55 -6.19 -15.74
N THR A 13 13.22 -5.04 -15.74
CA THR A 13 12.60 -3.73 -15.52
C THR A 13 11.61 -3.36 -16.62
N ASP A 14 11.90 -3.79 -17.87
CA ASP A 14 11.09 -3.44 -19.04
C ASP A 14 9.94 -4.42 -19.31
N LEU A 15 9.86 -5.50 -18.53
CA LEU A 15 8.76 -6.45 -18.67
C LEU A 15 7.48 -5.91 -18.04
N PRO A 16 6.33 -6.04 -18.70
CA PRO A 16 5.04 -5.75 -18.07
C PRO A 16 4.84 -6.70 -16.88
N LYS A 17 4.39 -6.13 -15.77
CA LYS A 17 4.22 -6.86 -14.50
C LYS A 17 2.77 -6.79 -14.04
N ALA A 18 2.38 -7.77 -13.24
CA ALA A 18 1.17 -7.73 -12.45
C ALA A 18 1.55 -7.80 -10.96
N HIS A 19 1.05 -6.86 -10.17
CA HIS A 19 1.19 -6.87 -8.72
C HIS A 19 -0.10 -7.44 -8.13
N LEU A 20 -0.01 -8.67 -7.66
CA LEU A 20 -1.14 -9.39 -7.08
C LEU A 20 -1.07 -9.29 -5.55
N HIS A 21 -2.21 -8.99 -4.92
CA HIS A 21 -2.36 -9.02 -3.47
C HIS A 21 -1.57 -7.94 -2.70
N LEU A 22 -1.70 -6.68 -3.10
CA LEU A 22 -1.21 -5.54 -2.33
C LEU A 22 -2.19 -5.19 -1.22
N HIS A 23 -1.72 -5.14 0.03
CA HIS A 23 -2.55 -4.71 1.15
C HIS A 23 -2.72 -3.20 1.18
N PHE A 24 -3.96 -2.70 1.20
CA PHE A 24 -4.30 -1.27 1.20
C PHE A 24 -3.54 -0.46 2.25
N THR A 25 -3.60 -0.87 3.52
CA THR A 25 -2.85 -0.18 4.60
C THR A 25 -1.33 -0.29 4.40
N GLY A 26 -0.86 -1.47 3.97
CA GLY A 26 0.56 -1.76 3.80
C GLY A 26 1.21 -1.03 2.62
N SER A 27 0.41 -0.54 1.67
CA SER A 27 0.90 0.20 0.50
C SER A 27 1.26 1.66 0.79
N MET A 28 0.89 2.19 1.97
CA MET A 28 1.16 3.58 2.29
C MET A 28 2.66 3.88 2.30
N ARG A 29 3.03 4.96 1.64
CA ARG A 29 4.38 5.53 1.75
C ARG A 29 4.63 6.00 3.20
N VAL A 30 5.87 5.93 3.66
CA VAL A 30 6.24 6.45 5.01
C VAL A 30 5.84 7.91 5.18
N GLY A 31 6.05 8.72 4.14
CA GLY A 31 5.62 10.11 4.11
C GLY A 31 4.13 10.26 4.35
N THR A 32 3.32 9.44 3.67
CA THR A 32 1.86 9.43 3.81
C THR A 32 1.43 9.07 5.22
N VAL A 33 2.02 8.04 5.81
CA VAL A 33 1.72 7.66 7.22
C VAL A 33 2.02 8.83 8.17
N ARG A 34 3.14 9.53 7.99
CA ARG A 34 3.51 10.70 8.81
C ARG A 34 2.55 11.87 8.62
N ASP A 35 2.20 12.18 7.36
CA ASP A 35 1.26 13.26 7.03
C ASP A 35 -0.11 13.02 7.65
N LEU A 36 -0.65 11.80 7.52
CA LEU A 36 -1.94 11.43 8.07
C LEU A 36 -1.92 11.43 9.60
N ALA A 37 -0.84 10.95 10.21
CA ALA A 37 -0.69 11.00 11.66
C ALA A 37 -0.68 12.44 12.17
N THR A 38 0.03 13.35 11.50
CA THR A 38 0.05 14.78 11.81
C THR A 38 -1.33 15.41 11.62
N LYS A 39 -1.97 15.13 10.48
CA LYS A 39 -3.31 15.64 10.15
C LYS A 39 -4.36 15.28 11.19
N HIS A 40 -4.27 14.09 11.76
CA HIS A 40 -5.27 13.55 12.68
C HIS A 40 -4.81 13.55 14.15
N ASP A 41 -3.70 14.24 14.45
CA ASP A 41 -3.09 14.29 15.79
C ASP A 41 -2.88 12.90 16.40
N PHE A 42 -2.33 12.00 15.61
CA PHE A 42 -2.09 10.60 15.99
C PHE A 42 -0.60 10.36 16.25
N ARG A 43 -0.28 9.84 17.45
CA ARG A 43 1.10 9.54 17.81
C ARG A 43 1.53 8.19 17.27
N LEU A 44 2.43 8.20 16.30
CA LEU A 44 3.02 6.97 15.73
C LEU A 44 4.09 6.38 16.66
N PRO A 45 4.19 5.04 16.71
CA PRO A 45 5.39 4.38 17.22
C PRO A 45 6.63 4.80 16.42
N SER A 46 7.76 5.03 17.12
CA SER A 46 9.02 5.45 16.48
C SER A 46 9.53 4.45 15.43
N SER A 47 9.29 3.17 15.64
CA SER A 47 9.64 2.11 14.68
C SER A 47 8.94 2.22 13.32
N LEU A 48 7.81 2.92 13.21
CA LEU A 48 7.18 3.24 11.91
C LEU A 48 7.82 4.44 11.20
N THR A 49 8.65 5.21 11.87
CA THR A 49 9.18 6.45 11.33
C THR A 49 10.69 6.47 11.18
N THR A 50 11.41 5.64 11.94
CA THR A 50 12.88 5.59 11.96
C THR A 50 13.45 4.38 11.24
N ASP A 51 12.80 3.21 11.36
CA ASP A 51 13.31 1.93 10.86
C ASP A 51 12.37 1.34 9.79
N TRP A 52 12.21 2.05 8.69
CA TRP A 52 11.36 1.59 7.60
C TRP A 52 12.12 0.80 6.54
N PRO A 53 11.58 -0.32 6.00
CA PRO A 53 10.39 -1.02 6.49
C PRO A 53 10.65 -1.74 7.81
N PRO A 54 9.60 -1.89 8.68
CA PRO A 54 9.75 -2.62 9.92
C PRO A 54 10.25 -4.05 9.66
N ARG A 55 11.33 -4.43 10.33
CA ARG A 55 11.93 -5.75 10.13
C ARG A 55 11.51 -6.71 11.23
N PHE A 56 11.29 -7.96 10.86
CA PHE A 56 11.17 -9.05 11.82
C PHE A 56 12.57 -9.54 12.18
N GLU A 57 12.91 -9.47 13.44
CA GLU A 57 14.18 -10.05 13.94
C GLU A 57 14.05 -11.55 14.24
N THR A 58 12.82 -12.02 14.50
CA THR A 58 12.51 -13.40 14.82
C THR A 58 11.20 -13.84 14.19
N ALA A 59 11.13 -15.09 13.74
CA ALA A 59 9.94 -15.74 13.20
C ALA A 59 8.99 -16.25 14.30
N ASP A 60 9.04 -15.67 15.50
CA ASP A 60 8.20 -16.08 16.62
C ASP A 60 6.85 -15.33 16.66
N ALA A 61 5.90 -15.84 17.43
CA ALA A 61 4.59 -15.23 17.60
C ALA A 61 4.67 -13.78 18.14
N ARG A 62 5.68 -13.46 18.97
CA ARG A 62 5.87 -12.11 19.52
C ARG A 62 6.27 -11.11 18.43
N GLY A 63 7.09 -11.55 17.46
CA GLY A 63 7.44 -10.75 16.27
C GLY A 63 6.21 -10.40 15.46
N TRP A 64 5.34 -11.39 15.22
CA TRP A 64 4.08 -11.19 14.52
C TRP A 64 3.17 -10.17 15.23
N PHE A 65 2.96 -10.30 16.53
CA PHE A 65 2.13 -9.35 17.29
C PHE A 65 2.73 -7.93 17.33
N ARG A 66 4.05 -7.79 17.33
CA ARG A 66 4.69 -6.46 17.19
C ARG A 66 4.38 -5.84 15.83
N PHE A 67 4.52 -6.61 14.75
CA PHE A 67 4.17 -6.16 13.41
C PHE A 67 2.70 -5.76 13.31
N GLN A 68 1.78 -6.59 13.81
CA GLN A 68 0.36 -6.28 13.79
C GLN A 68 0.05 -4.95 14.50
N ARG A 69 0.67 -4.66 15.63
CA ARG A 69 0.49 -3.36 16.30
C ARG A 69 1.00 -2.18 15.45
N LEU A 70 2.08 -2.35 14.71
CA LEU A 70 2.58 -1.31 13.80
C LEU A 70 1.63 -1.11 12.61
N TYR A 71 1.15 -2.21 12.06
CA TYR A 71 0.16 -2.19 10.99
C TYR A 71 -1.15 -1.52 11.44
N ASP A 72 -1.64 -1.83 12.63
CA ASP A 72 -2.83 -1.23 13.21
C ASP A 72 -2.64 0.27 13.49
N ALA A 73 -1.46 0.68 13.95
CA ALA A 73 -1.13 2.09 14.14
C ALA A 73 -1.15 2.87 12.81
N ALA A 74 -0.59 2.30 11.73
CA ALA A 74 -0.66 2.89 10.40
C ALA A 74 -2.10 2.98 9.90
N ARG A 75 -2.88 1.91 10.07
CA ARG A 75 -4.31 1.86 9.72
C ARG A 75 -5.13 2.93 10.45
N ALA A 76 -4.86 3.14 11.74
CA ALA A 76 -5.57 4.11 12.57
C ALA A 76 -5.38 5.57 12.13
N CYS A 77 -4.34 5.86 11.32
CA CYS A 77 -4.13 7.19 10.75
C CYS A 77 -5.07 7.52 9.60
N VAL A 78 -5.74 6.55 9.00
CA VAL A 78 -6.64 6.73 7.86
C VAL A 78 -8.05 7.01 8.37
N ARG A 79 -8.51 8.26 8.28
CA ARG A 79 -9.74 8.71 8.94
C ARG A 79 -10.70 9.49 8.05
N GLY A 80 -10.68 9.24 6.76
CA GLY A 80 -11.61 9.91 5.85
C GLY A 80 -11.42 9.56 4.39
N GLU A 81 -12.36 10.01 3.58
CA GLU A 81 -12.40 9.75 2.14
C GLU A 81 -11.12 10.21 1.42
N ALA A 82 -10.67 11.43 1.72
CA ALA A 82 -9.46 11.98 1.07
C ALA A 82 -8.20 11.16 1.38
N ASP A 83 -8.11 10.59 2.58
CA ASP A 83 -7.00 9.74 2.98
C ASP A 83 -7.03 8.42 2.20
N MET A 84 -8.21 7.81 2.10
CA MET A 84 -8.41 6.56 1.37
C MET A 84 -8.12 6.72 -0.13
N ARG A 85 -8.60 7.79 -0.74
CA ARG A 85 -8.32 8.11 -2.16
C ARG A 85 -6.83 8.33 -2.39
N ARG A 86 -6.15 9.03 -1.49
CA ARG A 86 -4.70 9.24 -1.57
C ARG A 86 -3.93 7.91 -1.61
N ILE A 87 -4.29 6.96 -0.77
CA ILE A 87 -3.62 5.65 -0.68
C ILE A 87 -3.76 4.89 -2.01
N VAL A 88 -4.97 4.81 -2.56
CA VAL A 88 -5.20 4.13 -3.85
C VAL A 88 -4.39 4.78 -4.97
N ARG A 89 -4.41 6.12 -5.03
CA ARG A 89 -3.68 6.87 -6.05
C ARG A 89 -2.18 6.67 -5.95
N GLU A 90 -1.61 6.77 -4.74
CA GLU A 90 -0.18 6.57 -4.53
C GLU A 90 0.26 5.15 -4.87
N ALA A 91 -0.52 4.13 -4.47
CA ALA A 91 -0.23 2.75 -4.82
C ALA A 91 -0.23 2.52 -6.34
N ALA A 92 -1.19 3.08 -7.06
CA ALA A 92 -1.26 2.98 -8.51
C ALA A 92 -0.08 3.70 -9.21
N LEU A 93 0.32 4.88 -8.71
CA LEU A 93 1.44 5.64 -9.24
C LEU A 93 2.77 4.91 -9.03
N ASP A 94 3.00 4.37 -7.84
CA ASP A 94 4.22 3.64 -7.51
C ASP A 94 4.36 2.37 -8.36
N ASP A 95 3.30 1.60 -8.45
CA ASP A 95 3.24 0.39 -9.24
C ASP A 95 3.44 0.67 -10.74
N GLY A 96 2.78 1.71 -11.24
CA GLY A 96 2.92 2.15 -12.63
C GLY A 96 4.35 2.59 -12.97
N ALA A 97 5.01 3.30 -12.04
CA ALA A 97 6.40 3.73 -12.19
C ALA A 97 7.38 2.55 -12.27
N GLU A 98 7.05 1.41 -11.66
CA GLU A 98 7.83 0.17 -11.73
C GLU A 98 7.46 -0.73 -12.92
N GLY A 99 6.58 -0.27 -13.80
CA GLY A 99 6.15 -0.99 -15.01
C GLY A 99 5.03 -2.00 -14.78
N SER A 100 4.33 -1.93 -13.67
CA SER A 100 3.12 -2.73 -13.45
C SER A 100 2.01 -2.28 -14.42
N ARG A 101 1.26 -3.26 -14.94
CA ARG A 101 0.11 -3.05 -15.82
C ARG A 101 -1.19 -3.56 -15.19
N TRP A 102 -1.07 -4.21 -14.06
CA TRP A 102 -2.19 -4.72 -13.29
C TRP A 102 -1.85 -4.64 -11.82
N LEU A 103 -2.71 -3.98 -11.04
CA LEU A 103 -2.59 -3.88 -9.59
C LEU A 103 -3.86 -4.42 -8.94
N GLU A 104 -3.69 -5.35 -8.01
CA GLU A 104 -4.77 -5.90 -7.20
C GLU A 104 -4.59 -5.48 -5.75
N ILE A 105 -5.52 -4.69 -5.21
CA ILE A 105 -5.47 -4.17 -3.84
C ILE A 105 -6.49 -4.92 -2.99
N GLN A 106 -6.02 -5.54 -1.92
CA GLN A 106 -6.85 -6.10 -0.88
C GLN A 106 -7.20 -5.02 0.15
N VAL A 107 -8.49 -4.77 0.36
CA VAL A 107 -8.98 -3.81 1.36
C VAL A 107 -9.97 -4.49 2.30
N ASP A 108 -9.81 -4.25 3.62
CA ASP A 108 -10.83 -4.50 4.62
C ASP A 108 -11.48 -3.16 4.98
N PRO A 109 -12.71 -2.87 4.53
CA PRO A 109 -13.34 -1.58 4.72
C PRO A 109 -13.82 -1.33 6.16
N THR A 110 -13.85 -2.36 7.00
CA THR A 110 -14.42 -2.32 8.36
C THR A 110 -13.79 -1.24 9.22
N SER A 111 -12.45 -1.10 9.15
CA SER A 111 -11.71 -0.13 9.95
C SER A 111 -11.94 1.32 9.52
N TYR A 112 -12.38 1.56 8.31
CA TYR A 112 -12.60 2.90 7.73
C TYR A 112 -14.07 3.32 7.77
N ALA A 113 -14.98 2.36 7.86
CA ALA A 113 -16.42 2.56 7.88
C ALA A 113 -16.90 3.65 8.86
N PRO A 114 -16.37 3.75 10.11
CA PRO A 114 -16.79 4.78 11.06
C PRO A 114 -16.52 6.22 10.59
N PHE A 115 -15.57 6.41 9.68
CA PHE A 115 -15.14 7.74 9.23
C PHE A 115 -15.81 8.20 7.94
N VAL A 116 -16.50 7.30 7.23
CA VAL A 116 -17.07 7.56 5.90
C VAL A 116 -18.54 7.13 5.77
N GLY A 117 -19.18 6.80 6.89
CA GLY A 117 -20.62 6.51 6.91
C GLY A 117 -21.00 5.05 6.68
N GLY A 118 -20.03 4.12 6.68
CA GLY A 118 -20.32 2.69 6.60
C GLY A 118 -19.35 1.90 5.72
N ILE A 119 -19.55 0.58 5.70
CA ILE A 119 -18.73 -0.35 4.93
C ILE A 119 -18.89 -0.12 3.42
N THR A 120 -20.13 0.02 2.95
CA THR A 120 -20.41 0.24 1.53
C THR A 120 -19.80 1.56 1.03
N PRO A 121 -20.01 2.73 1.68
CA PRO A 121 -19.32 3.96 1.29
C PRO A 121 -17.80 3.84 1.30
N ALA A 122 -17.20 3.15 2.28
CA ALA A 122 -15.76 2.94 2.30
C ALA A 122 -15.26 2.17 1.07
N LEU A 123 -15.98 1.13 0.68
CA LEU A 123 -15.63 0.35 -0.51
C LEU A 123 -15.85 1.14 -1.80
N GLU A 124 -16.93 1.91 -1.89
CA GLU A 124 -17.22 2.78 -3.04
C GLU A 124 -16.13 3.81 -3.27
N ILE A 125 -15.60 4.45 -2.21
CA ILE A 125 -14.48 5.40 -2.28
C ILE A 125 -13.25 4.74 -2.93
N VAL A 126 -12.90 3.54 -2.49
CA VAL A 126 -11.75 2.80 -3.05
C VAL A 126 -11.97 2.47 -4.52
N LEU A 127 -13.16 1.96 -4.87
CA LEU A 127 -13.50 1.59 -6.25
C LEU A 127 -13.55 2.80 -7.19
N ASP A 128 -14.08 3.93 -6.71
CA ASP A 128 -14.13 5.15 -7.50
C ASP A 128 -12.74 5.69 -7.81
N GLU A 129 -11.86 5.74 -6.80
CA GLU A 129 -10.49 6.18 -7.01
C GLU A 129 -9.71 5.21 -7.89
N ALA A 130 -9.92 3.90 -7.73
CA ALA A 130 -9.31 2.89 -8.59
C ALA A 130 -9.69 3.10 -10.06
N ARG A 131 -10.96 3.40 -10.35
CA ARG A 131 -11.41 3.73 -11.71
C ARG A 131 -10.75 5.02 -12.22
N ALA A 132 -10.67 6.04 -11.37
CA ALA A 132 -10.10 7.33 -11.75
C ALA A 132 -8.61 7.25 -12.12
N VAL A 133 -7.83 6.42 -11.41
CA VAL A 133 -6.40 6.25 -11.69
C VAL A 133 -6.10 5.24 -12.80
N SER A 134 -7.10 4.46 -13.22
CA SER A 134 -6.97 3.48 -14.30
C SER A 134 -7.33 4.05 -15.69
N ALA A 135 -7.85 5.27 -15.74
CA ALA A 135 -8.24 5.98 -16.96
C ALA A 135 -7.07 6.73 -17.56
#